data_f1caf033fe3ac6938332cd14bc17cb2c
#
_entry.id   f1caf033fe3ac6938332cd14bc17cb2c
#
_cell.length_a   1.000
_cell.length_b   1.000
_cell.length_c   1.000
_cell.angle_alpha   90.00
_cell.angle_beta   90.00
_cell.angle_gamma   90.00
#
_symmetry.space_group_name_H-M   'P 1'
#
loop_
_entity.id
_entity.type
_entity.pdbx_description
1 polymer ?
#
loop_
_entity_poly.entity_id
_entity_poly.type
_entity_poly.pdbx_seq_one_letter_code
_entity_poly.pdbx_strand_id
1 'polypeptide(L)'
;MIRAGNLLTVMLGIALTNVSSATAQEPTQGTSGPRDTQSEIQAVDKLIEENQQLEKQNRQMEMQNQQLERQNKELMGQIKTMRQIVDKSGQATEVAATQTTAGETEGQTGQSSGQKQSTQSSTQDETAQSPSQSQSQSEADDKTQLPQASDGNPVIFGEFNPGRGFTVGRGKHGELDLSGYMAARFLDQMPGQQTAFDHLDRPIQVTPRKDFQFHRVMLFSQGWLFSPKFLYSTFLWTVQDTNQVAVGGALYYNFGKIMTLGLGWNAYPGTQSLQGSHPYWESYDRVMADEFFRPYFSQGVFAKGNLLPKLEYRWMFGNNNSNLDVPALKLDRNLSAGGALTWYPTTGEFGPRGAFGDYENHQKLATRFNLAYTYSPEDRQAAVGTTSGINTTLRLSDSLNVFDTGALAPGVTVERAHYQMVSAAAAMKYHGLWIQGEGYGRLLDHLIANGKLPVTEVRDSGFYVQVADMIVPKRFELYGGTSYIFGQYGNSKEFIGGTNYYPWNSRNIRLNTQLISADHSPVNSTFGFYIGHQTGPIFSIGMTALY
;
A
#
# COMPACT_ATOMS: atom_id res chain seq x y z
N MET A 1 26.63 -5.60 29.10
CA MET A 1 25.74 -4.42 29.20
C MET A 1 26.42 -3.26 28.46
N ILE A 2 26.13 -3.10 27.19
CA ILE A 2 26.59 -1.96 26.36
C ILE A 2 25.60 -0.82 26.62
N ARG A 3 26.12 0.32 27.09
CA ARG A 3 25.28 1.48 27.48
C ARG A 3 24.54 2.02 26.26
N ALA A 4 23.21 2.11 26.39
CA ALA A 4 22.28 2.61 25.37
C ALA A 4 22.61 4.01 24.80
N GLY A 5 23.49 4.77 25.46
CA GLY A 5 23.88 6.11 25.03
C GLY A 5 24.78 6.19 23.80
N ASN A 6 25.55 5.14 23.53
CA ASN A 6 26.50 5.14 22.39
C ASN A 6 25.84 4.75 21.06
N LEU A 7 24.68 4.11 21.09
CA LEU A 7 23.98 3.72 19.85
C LEU A 7 23.24 4.90 19.19
N LEU A 8 22.74 5.82 20.00
CA LEU A 8 22.05 7.02 19.51
C LEU A 8 23.02 7.99 18.84
N THR A 9 24.23 8.10 19.36
CA THR A 9 25.29 8.97 18.80
C THR A 9 25.81 8.43 17.46
N VAL A 10 25.88 7.11 17.30
CA VAL A 10 26.31 6.47 16.04
C VAL A 10 25.25 6.61 14.94
N MET A 11 23.98 6.50 15.28
CA MET A 11 22.90 6.67 14.29
C MET A 11 22.70 8.13 13.87
N LEU A 12 22.85 9.09 14.79
CA LEU A 12 22.80 10.52 14.46
C LEU A 12 24.06 10.98 13.71
N GLY A 13 25.21 10.35 13.98
CA GLY A 13 26.47 10.64 13.30
C GLY A 13 26.49 10.22 11.83
N ILE A 14 25.85 9.11 11.48
CA ILE A 14 25.79 8.63 10.09
C ILE A 14 24.85 9.51 9.23
N ALA A 15 23.83 10.09 9.83
CA ALA A 15 22.92 11.01 9.13
C ALA A 15 23.51 12.41 8.89
N LEU A 16 24.52 12.83 9.67
CA LEU A 16 25.09 14.18 9.60
C LEU A 16 26.44 14.26 8.88
N THR A 17 27.12 13.15 8.59
CA THR A 17 28.47 13.18 7.98
C THR A 17 28.49 13.27 6.46
N ASN A 18 27.36 13.17 5.77
CA ASN A 18 27.28 13.28 4.31
C ASN A 18 26.89 14.68 3.78
N VAL A 19 26.88 15.72 4.62
CA VAL A 19 26.47 17.08 4.20
C VAL A 19 27.65 18.06 4.07
N SER A 20 28.89 17.65 4.24
CA SER A 20 30.02 18.58 4.14
C SER A 20 31.17 18.01 3.31
N SER A 21 31.18 18.29 2.03
CA SER A 21 32.36 18.68 1.23
C SER A 21 32.01 18.77 -0.26
N ALA A 22 31.41 19.86 -0.66
CA ALA A 22 31.55 20.39 -2.01
C ALA A 22 32.05 21.83 -1.89
N THR A 23 33.35 21.99 -1.73
CA THR A 23 34.03 23.26 -1.89
C THR A 23 34.00 23.64 -3.36
N ALA A 24 33.39 24.77 -3.63
CA ALA A 24 33.41 25.44 -4.92
C ALA A 24 34.85 25.72 -5.37
N GLN A 25 35.24 25.23 -6.53
CA GLN A 25 36.38 25.71 -7.28
C GLN A 25 35.89 26.74 -8.30
N GLU A 26 36.40 27.96 -8.19
CA GLU A 26 36.24 29.02 -9.18
C GLU A 26 36.80 28.61 -10.55
N PRO A 27 36.17 29.05 -11.65
CA PRO A 27 36.68 28.75 -12.99
C PRO A 27 37.87 29.66 -13.31
N THR A 28 39.05 29.07 -13.41
CA THR A 28 40.19 29.67 -14.03
C THR A 28 39.99 29.76 -15.54
N GLN A 29 40.12 30.97 -16.08
CA GLN A 29 40.21 31.27 -17.50
C GLN A 29 41.43 30.50 -18.10
N GLY A 30 41.13 29.49 -18.93
CA GLY A 30 42.12 28.74 -19.71
C GLY A 30 42.04 29.14 -21.17
N THR A 31 43.12 29.63 -21.68
CA THR A 31 43.44 29.98 -23.06
C THR A 31 43.11 28.86 -24.05
N SER A 32 42.47 29.24 -25.16
CA SER A 32 42.12 28.40 -26.31
C SER A 32 43.40 27.87 -27.01
N GLY A 33 43.70 26.57 -26.74
CA GLY A 33 44.64 25.80 -27.58
C GLY A 33 43.91 25.19 -28.79
N PRO A 34 44.65 24.73 -29.83
CA PRO A 34 44.04 24.20 -31.04
C PRO A 34 43.14 22.98 -30.71
N ARG A 35 41.90 23.01 -31.15
CA ARG A 35 40.92 21.90 -30.99
C ARG A 35 41.48 20.66 -31.71
N ASP A 36 41.51 19.57 -31.03
CA ASP A 36 41.93 18.27 -31.57
C ASP A 36 40.77 17.70 -32.38
N THR A 37 40.71 18.11 -33.66
CA THR A 37 39.73 17.66 -34.62
C THR A 37 39.72 16.14 -34.82
N GLN A 38 40.78 15.45 -34.48
CA GLN A 38 40.88 14.00 -34.62
C GLN A 38 40.11 13.25 -33.51
N SER A 39 40.03 13.81 -32.29
CA SER A 39 39.23 13.25 -31.20
C SER A 39 37.72 13.46 -31.42
N GLU A 40 37.33 14.56 -32.03
CA GLU A 40 35.91 14.83 -32.42
C GLU A 40 35.43 13.89 -33.51
N ILE A 41 36.27 13.58 -34.53
CA ILE A 41 35.95 12.63 -35.61
C ILE A 41 35.79 11.21 -35.01
N GLN A 42 36.65 10.77 -34.12
CA GLN A 42 36.53 9.46 -33.48
C GLN A 42 35.28 9.34 -32.62
N ALA A 43 34.86 10.42 -31.95
CA ALA A 43 33.62 10.44 -31.16
C ALA A 43 32.37 10.36 -32.08
N VAL A 44 32.40 10.99 -33.24
CA VAL A 44 31.32 10.92 -34.24
C VAL A 44 31.24 9.51 -34.83
N ASP A 45 32.36 8.91 -35.21
CA ASP A 45 32.38 7.55 -35.74
C ASP A 45 31.82 6.52 -34.72
N LYS A 46 32.16 6.66 -33.47
CA LYS A 46 31.62 5.84 -32.40
C LYS A 46 30.11 5.99 -32.24
N LEU A 47 29.58 7.23 -32.31
CA LEU A 47 28.14 7.49 -32.25
C LEU A 47 27.40 6.89 -33.46
N ILE A 48 28.04 6.88 -34.64
CA ILE A 48 27.48 6.26 -35.84
C ILE A 48 27.39 4.72 -35.63
N GLU A 49 28.43 4.10 -35.10
CA GLU A 49 28.42 2.66 -34.77
C GLU A 49 27.34 2.31 -33.73
N GLU A 50 27.24 3.10 -32.67
CA GLU A 50 26.21 2.90 -31.62
C GLU A 50 24.79 3.05 -32.20
N ASN A 51 24.55 4.04 -33.06
CA ASN A 51 23.25 4.20 -33.76
C ASN A 51 22.94 3.01 -34.67
N GLN A 52 23.89 2.52 -35.44
CA GLN A 52 23.68 1.32 -36.29
C GLN A 52 23.38 0.07 -35.43
N GLN A 53 23.98 -0.05 -34.26
CA GLN A 53 23.69 -1.15 -33.33
C GLN A 53 22.28 -1.02 -32.72
N LEU A 54 21.86 0.18 -32.37
CA LEU A 54 20.50 0.46 -31.88
C LEU A 54 19.44 0.18 -32.97
N GLU A 55 19.69 0.56 -34.21
CA GLU A 55 18.79 0.23 -35.33
C GLU A 55 18.63 -1.29 -35.51
N LYS A 56 19.72 -2.06 -35.40
CA LYS A 56 19.63 -3.53 -35.46
C LYS A 56 18.82 -4.10 -34.31
N GLN A 57 19.00 -3.59 -33.09
CA GLN A 57 18.21 -4.02 -31.95
C GLN A 57 16.72 -3.67 -32.11
N ASN A 58 16.41 -2.49 -32.61
CA ASN A 58 15.02 -2.09 -32.86
C ASN A 58 14.34 -2.99 -33.89
N ARG A 59 15.00 -3.33 -34.99
CA ARG A 59 14.47 -4.28 -35.99
C ARG A 59 14.25 -5.67 -35.39
N GLN A 60 15.13 -6.11 -34.50
CA GLN A 60 14.97 -7.39 -33.81
C GLN A 60 13.77 -7.38 -32.84
N MET A 61 13.56 -6.29 -32.10
CA MET A 61 12.38 -6.12 -31.24
C MET A 61 11.08 -6.05 -32.04
N GLU A 62 11.08 -5.38 -33.19
CA GLU A 62 9.91 -5.35 -34.09
C GLU A 62 9.53 -6.76 -34.58
N MET A 63 10.52 -7.57 -34.94
CA MET A 63 10.27 -8.96 -35.35
C MET A 63 9.72 -9.80 -34.22
N GLN A 64 10.22 -9.63 -32.99
CA GLN A 64 9.70 -10.31 -31.82
C GLN A 64 8.26 -9.88 -31.50
N ASN A 65 7.95 -8.60 -31.58
CA ASN A 65 6.59 -8.09 -31.38
C ASN A 65 5.60 -8.67 -32.41
N GLN A 66 5.99 -8.71 -33.68
CA GLN A 66 5.16 -9.35 -34.71
C GLN A 66 4.95 -10.86 -34.48
N GLN A 67 5.94 -11.54 -33.93
CA GLN A 67 5.81 -12.95 -33.56
C GLN A 67 4.85 -13.14 -32.38
N LEU A 68 4.94 -12.29 -31.37
CA LEU A 68 4.02 -12.29 -30.22
C LEU A 68 2.59 -11.96 -30.64
N GLU A 69 2.39 -11.03 -31.55
CA GLU A 69 1.06 -10.71 -32.09
C GLU A 69 0.44 -11.92 -32.83
N ARG A 70 1.24 -12.65 -33.62
CA ARG A 70 0.78 -13.89 -34.27
C ARG A 70 0.39 -14.96 -33.27
N GLN A 71 1.20 -15.19 -32.24
CA GLN A 71 0.89 -16.15 -31.17
C GLN A 71 -0.37 -15.75 -30.40
N ASN A 72 -0.55 -14.48 -30.07
CA ASN A 72 -1.76 -14.00 -29.42
C ASN A 72 -3.01 -14.20 -30.27
N LYS A 73 -2.91 -13.97 -31.58
CA LYS A 73 -4.02 -14.20 -32.50
C LYS A 73 -4.39 -15.68 -32.61
N GLU A 74 -3.40 -16.57 -32.59
CA GLU A 74 -3.59 -18.01 -32.59
C GLU A 74 -4.24 -18.49 -31.29
N LEU A 75 -3.75 -18.02 -30.13
CA LEU A 75 -4.33 -18.30 -28.81
C LEU A 75 -5.79 -17.83 -28.72
N MET A 76 -6.10 -16.66 -29.21
CA MET A 76 -7.48 -16.16 -29.28
C MET A 76 -8.37 -17.02 -30.17
N GLY A 77 -7.83 -17.56 -31.27
CA GLY A 77 -8.50 -18.56 -32.10
C GLY A 77 -8.82 -19.86 -31.36
N GLN A 78 -7.86 -20.38 -30.60
CA GLN A 78 -8.03 -21.57 -29.77
C GLN A 78 -9.07 -21.36 -28.66
N ILE A 79 -9.04 -20.22 -27.97
CA ILE A 79 -10.02 -19.86 -26.93
C ILE A 79 -11.43 -19.79 -27.53
N LYS A 80 -11.59 -19.21 -28.70
CA LYS A 80 -12.89 -19.15 -29.40
C LYS A 80 -13.42 -20.54 -29.76
N THR A 81 -12.54 -21.42 -30.20
CA THR A 81 -12.89 -22.81 -30.54
C THR A 81 -13.27 -23.61 -29.28
N MET A 82 -12.52 -23.47 -28.17
CA MET A 82 -12.87 -24.09 -26.90
C MET A 82 -14.21 -23.60 -26.35
N ARG A 83 -14.49 -22.30 -26.47
CA ARG A 83 -15.79 -21.74 -26.08
C ARG A 83 -16.95 -22.36 -26.87
N GLN A 84 -16.80 -22.52 -28.18
CA GLN A 84 -17.81 -23.18 -29.00
C GLN A 84 -18.04 -24.65 -28.64
N ILE A 85 -17.00 -25.35 -28.19
CA ILE A 85 -17.11 -26.74 -27.72
C ILE A 85 -17.87 -26.80 -26.40
N VAL A 86 -17.56 -25.90 -25.46
CA VAL A 86 -18.25 -25.80 -24.16
C VAL A 86 -19.72 -25.45 -24.35
N ASP A 87 -20.06 -24.49 -25.21
CA ASP A 87 -21.44 -24.10 -25.52
C ASP A 87 -22.22 -25.26 -26.14
N LYS A 88 -21.60 -26.03 -27.05
CA LYS A 88 -22.22 -27.22 -27.62
C LYS A 88 -22.42 -28.34 -26.60
N SER A 89 -21.47 -28.53 -25.67
CA SER A 89 -21.62 -29.55 -24.62
C SER A 89 -22.69 -29.18 -23.60
N GLY A 90 -22.81 -27.87 -23.27
CA GLY A 90 -23.86 -27.32 -22.41
C GLY A 90 -25.27 -27.54 -22.98
N GLN A 91 -25.46 -27.29 -24.29
CA GLN A 91 -26.73 -27.58 -24.98
C GLN A 91 -27.08 -29.07 -25.05
N ALA A 92 -26.08 -29.93 -25.18
CA ALA A 92 -26.29 -31.40 -25.18
C ALA A 92 -26.76 -31.92 -23.81
N THR A 93 -26.29 -31.28 -22.72
CA THR A 93 -26.68 -31.65 -21.35
C THR A 93 -28.11 -31.15 -21.04
N GLU A 94 -28.52 -30.02 -21.58
CA GLU A 94 -29.86 -29.44 -21.39
C GLU A 94 -30.92 -30.23 -22.16
N VAL A 95 -30.60 -30.71 -23.36
CA VAL A 95 -31.48 -31.59 -24.16
C VAL A 95 -31.64 -32.99 -23.50
N ALA A 96 -30.59 -33.51 -22.86
CA ALA A 96 -30.67 -34.78 -22.13
C ALA A 96 -31.50 -34.66 -20.84
N ALA A 97 -31.42 -33.51 -20.14
CA ALA A 97 -32.22 -33.24 -18.95
C ALA A 97 -33.72 -33.05 -19.27
N THR A 98 -34.05 -32.54 -20.45
CA THR A 98 -35.45 -32.31 -20.88
C THR A 98 -36.12 -33.60 -21.39
N GLN A 99 -35.37 -34.61 -21.79
CA GLN A 99 -35.92 -35.91 -22.20
C GLN A 99 -36.16 -36.87 -21.03
N THR A 100 -35.61 -36.63 -19.85
CA THR A 100 -35.79 -37.48 -18.67
C THR A 100 -37.00 -37.10 -17.81
N THR A 101 -37.68 -35.99 -18.11
CA THR A 101 -38.88 -35.49 -17.36
C THR A 101 -40.20 -35.72 -18.06
N ALA A 102 -40.23 -36.50 -19.19
CA ALA A 102 -41.48 -36.80 -19.90
C ALA A 102 -41.75 -38.33 -19.90
N GLY A 103 -41.94 -38.88 -18.73
CA GLY A 103 -42.33 -40.29 -18.61
C GLY A 103 -42.50 -40.66 -17.14
N GLU A 104 -43.69 -40.55 -16.66
CA GLU A 104 -44.35 -41.28 -15.60
C GLU A 104 -45.27 -40.39 -14.75
N THR A 105 -46.51 -40.31 -15.21
CA THR A 105 -47.64 -39.98 -14.37
C THR A 105 -48.58 -41.13 -14.49
N GLU A 106 -48.75 -41.92 -13.42
CA GLU A 106 -50.05 -42.52 -13.02
C GLU A 106 -49.86 -43.44 -11.79
N GLY A 107 -50.62 -43.13 -10.75
CA GLY A 107 -51.30 -44.13 -9.90
C GLY A 107 -50.60 -44.48 -8.57
N GLN A 108 -50.95 -43.99 -7.47
CA GLN A 108 -52.02 -44.48 -6.58
C GLN A 108 -51.88 -43.93 -5.15
N THR A 109 -53.02 -43.50 -4.68
CA THR A 109 -53.48 -43.23 -3.32
C THR A 109 -53.10 -44.30 -2.28
N GLY A 110 -52.76 -43.87 -1.05
CA GLY A 110 -52.69 -44.73 0.13
C GLY A 110 -52.42 -43.94 1.41
N GLN A 111 -53.48 -43.73 2.17
CA GLN A 111 -53.58 -43.20 3.52
C GLN A 111 -52.76 -43.98 4.55
N SER A 112 -52.22 -43.33 5.59
CA SER A 112 -52.64 -43.60 6.98
C SER A 112 -51.60 -43.10 7.97
N SER A 113 -52.01 -42.13 8.79
CA SER A 113 -52.01 -42.11 10.26
C SER A 113 -50.74 -42.59 10.98
N GLY A 114 -50.08 -41.78 11.80
CA GLY A 114 -50.57 -41.38 13.08
C GLY A 114 -49.55 -41.69 14.16
N GLN A 115 -49.35 -40.83 14.98
CA GLN A 115 -49.23 -40.89 16.43
C GLN A 115 -47.99 -40.29 17.07
N LYS A 116 -48.32 -39.37 17.89
CA LYS A 116 -47.71 -38.70 19.03
C LYS A 116 -47.22 -39.67 20.11
N GLN A 117 -46.24 -39.22 20.85
CA GLN A 117 -46.18 -39.08 22.35
C GLN A 117 -44.72 -38.85 22.74
N SER A 118 -44.33 -37.72 23.29
CA SER A 118 -44.48 -37.14 24.65
C SER A 118 -43.90 -38.01 25.80
N THR A 119 -43.08 -37.38 26.54
CA THR A 119 -43.01 -37.18 27.98
C THR A 119 -41.64 -37.43 28.59
N GLN A 120 -41.11 -36.36 29.16
CA GLN A 120 -40.77 -36.04 30.56
C GLN A 120 -39.51 -36.75 31.15
N SER A 121 -38.54 -35.93 31.50
CA SER A 121 -38.27 -35.34 32.84
C SER A 121 -37.65 -36.29 33.86
N SER A 122 -36.49 -35.95 34.36
CA SER A 122 -36.21 -35.70 35.80
C SER A 122 -34.69 -35.54 36.04
N THR A 123 -34.32 -34.46 36.54
CA THR A 123 -33.60 -33.96 37.72
C THR A 123 -32.86 -35.00 38.61
N GLN A 124 -31.66 -34.64 38.98
CA GLN A 124 -30.94 -34.60 40.27
C GLN A 124 -29.48 -34.99 40.08
N ASP A 125 -28.60 -34.12 40.37
CA ASP A 125 -27.90 -33.64 41.57
C ASP A 125 -26.83 -34.61 42.11
N GLU A 126 -25.73 -33.99 42.41
CA GLU A 126 -24.73 -34.17 43.47
C GLU A 126 -23.37 -34.83 43.17
N THR A 127 -22.40 -33.98 43.42
CA THR A 127 -21.19 -34.05 44.27
C THR A 127 -20.00 -34.91 43.87
N ALA A 128 -18.91 -34.13 43.66
CA ALA A 128 -17.58 -34.26 44.24
C ALA A 128 -16.80 -35.59 44.21
N GLN A 129 -15.63 -35.53 43.63
CA GLN A 129 -14.29 -35.74 44.25
C GLN A 129 -13.23 -36.10 43.20
N SER A 130 -12.18 -35.32 43.15
CA SER A 130 -10.84 -35.77 42.71
C SER A 130 -10.27 -36.75 43.76
N PRO A 131 -9.26 -37.60 43.51
CA PRO A 131 -7.97 -37.22 42.99
C PRO A 131 -7.18 -38.30 42.18
N SER A 132 -5.98 -37.89 41.85
CA SER A 132 -4.72 -38.63 41.69
C SER A 132 -4.28 -39.00 40.26
N GLN A 133 -3.31 -38.24 39.85
CA GLN A 133 -1.95 -38.58 39.37
C GLN A 133 -1.77 -39.90 38.63
N SER A 134 -1.42 -39.75 37.35
CA SER A 134 -0.37 -40.57 36.77
C SER A 134 0.51 -39.67 35.86
N GLN A 135 1.74 -39.48 36.36
CA GLN A 135 2.84 -38.92 35.58
C GLN A 135 3.19 -39.87 34.45
N SER A 136 3.10 -39.36 33.22
CA SER A 136 3.93 -39.87 32.14
C SER A 136 4.77 -38.71 31.66
N GLN A 137 6.05 -38.75 31.97
CA GLN A 137 7.09 -37.94 31.34
C GLN A 137 7.06 -38.21 29.85
N SER A 138 6.66 -37.22 29.10
CA SER A 138 7.02 -37.10 27.70
C SER A 138 7.90 -35.86 27.56
N GLU A 139 9.05 -36.09 26.97
CA GLU A 139 10.11 -35.15 26.68
C GLU A 139 9.57 -33.80 26.25
N ALA A 140 10.14 -32.75 26.82
CA ALA A 140 9.88 -31.38 26.50
C ALA A 140 10.27 -31.10 25.05
N ASP A 141 9.30 -31.09 24.15
CA ASP A 141 9.37 -30.34 22.94
C ASP A 141 9.49 -28.86 23.36
N ASP A 142 10.68 -28.34 23.20
CA ASP A 142 10.96 -26.91 23.30
C ASP A 142 10.17 -26.21 22.18
N LYS A 143 8.90 -25.93 22.49
CA LYS A 143 8.03 -25.13 21.65
C LYS A 143 8.51 -23.70 21.71
N THR A 144 9.52 -23.38 20.91
CA THR A 144 9.87 -22.01 20.58
C THR A 144 8.66 -21.39 19.89
N GLN A 145 7.73 -20.86 20.67
CA GLN A 145 6.59 -20.13 20.14
C GLN A 145 7.16 -18.92 19.38
N LEU A 146 6.75 -18.80 18.13
CA LEU A 146 6.97 -17.57 17.38
C LEU A 146 6.46 -16.39 18.23
N PRO A 147 7.23 -15.29 18.33
CA PRO A 147 6.69 -14.08 18.92
C PRO A 147 5.43 -13.70 18.17
N GLN A 148 4.29 -13.85 18.81
CA GLN A 148 3.01 -13.44 18.25
C GLN A 148 2.73 -12.01 18.68
N ALA A 149 2.16 -11.21 17.77
CA ALA A 149 1.46 -10.01 18.17
C ALA A 149 0.31 -10.38 19.11
N SER A 150 -0.18 -9.44 19.90
CA SER A 150 -1.29 -9.65 20.85
C SER A 150 -2.58 -10.21 20.22
N ASP A 151 -2.69 -10.14 18.91
CA ASP A 151 -3.79 -10.66 18.09
C ASP A 151 -3.54 -12.08 17.54
N GLY A 152 -2.46 -12.75 17.94
CA GLY A 152 -2.10 -14.07 17.45
C GLY A 152 -1.43 -14.11 16.08
N ASN A 153 -1.20 -12.96 15.47
CA ASN A 153 -0.55 -12.87 14.16
C ASN A 153 0.98 -13.02 14.26
N PRO A 154 1.66 -13.60 13.27
CA PRO A 154 3.12 -13.62 13.23
C PRO A 154 3.67 -12.20 13.22
N VAL A 155 4.83 -11.99 13.84
CA VAL A 155 5.53 -10.68 13.90
C VAL A 155 6.20 -10.35 12.57
N ILE A 156 5.54 -10.60 11.46
CA ILE A 156 5.92 -10.07 10.16
C ILE A 156 5.33 -8.68 10.07
N PHE A 157 6.17 -7.70 9.81
CA PHE A 157 5.73 -6.31 9.70
C PHE A 157 5.90 -5.80 8.26
N GLY A 158 5.24 -4.71 7.98
CA GLY A 158 5.19 -4.05 6.69
C GLY A 158 3.80 -3.55 6.43
N GLU A 159 3.65 -2.69 5.45
CA GLU A 159 2.33 -2.16 5.06
C GLU A 159 1.39 -3.28 4.63
N PHE A 160 1.93 -4.30 3.98
CA PHE A 160 1.17 -5.44 3.50
C PHE A 160 1.30 -6.63 4.44
N ASN A 161 0.49 -6.66 5.49
CA ASN A 161 0.36 -7.81 6.37
C ASN A 161 -1.12 -8.03 6.74
N PRO A 162 -1.87 -8.83 5.97
CA PRO A 162 -3.30 -9.02 6.20
C PRO A 162 -3.61 -9.94 7.39
N GLY A 163 -2.61 -10.56 8.00
CA GLY A 163 -2.73 -11.54 9.05
C GLY A 163 -2.21 -12.90 8.62
N ARG A 164 -2.40 -13.89 9.50
CA ARG A 164 -1.91 -15.24 9.27
C ARG A 164 -2.71 -15.97 8.21
N GLY A 165 -4.03 -15.80 8.20
CA GLY A 165 -4.91 -16.57 7.32
C GLY A 165 -4.95 -18.05 7.68
N PHE A 166 -4.87 -18.92 6.66
CA PHE A 166 -4.90 -20.37 6.80
C PHE A 166 -3.49 -20.95 6.84
N THR A 167 -3.17 -21.72 7.86
CA THR A 167 -1.94 -22.54 7.87
C THR A 167 -2.13 -23.73 6.95
N VAL A 168 -1.40 -23.73 5.83
CA VAL A 168 -1.40 -24.82 4.83
C VAL A 168 -0.54 -25.98 5.30
N GLY A 169 0.58 -25.68 5.92
CA GLY A 169 1.47 -26.69 6.45
C GLY A 169 2.47 -26.15 7.44
N ARG A 170 2.77 -26.95 8.46
CA ARG A 170 3.82 -26.68 9.45
C ARG A 170 4.61 -27.95 9.68
N GLY A 171 5.93 -27.86 9.58
CA GLY A 171 6.84 -28.96 9.78
C GLY A 171 8.10 -28.53 10.54
N LYS A 172 9.03 -29.46 10.68
CA LYS A 172 10.31 -29.20 11.39
C LYS A 172 11.13 -28.09 10.73
N HIS A 173 11.01 -27.90 9.42
CA HIS A 173 11.87 -27.01 8.65
C HIS A 173 11.16 -25.76 8.11
N GLY A 174 9.86 -25.58 8.40
CA GLY A 174 9.15 -24.42 7.93
C GLY A 174 7.66 -24.42 8.21
N GLU A 175 7.05 -23.30 7.94
CA GLU A 175 5.62 -23.04 8.00
C GLU A 175 5.19 -22.26 6.78
N LEU A 176 4.03 -22.62 6.23
CA LEU A 176 3.38 -21.91 5.15
C LEU A 176 1.97 -21.53 5.57
N ASP A 177 1.73 -20.25 5.65
CA ASP A 177 0.41 -19.66 5.82
C ASP A 177 -0.01 -18.93 4.54
N LEU A 178 -1.26 -19.06 4.16
CA LEU A 178 -1.89 -18.33 3.06
C LEU A 178 -2.96 -17.40 3.61
N SER A 179 -2.90 -16.15 3.22
CA SER A 179 -3.88 -15.14 3.57
C SER A 179 -4.14 -14.22 2.38
N GLY A 180 -5.16 -13.40 2.51
CA GLY A 180 -5.45 -12.46 1.46
C GLY A 180 -6.55 -11.50 1.85
N TYR A 181 -6.75 -10.50 1.00
CA TYR A 181 -7.93 -9.68 1.10
C TYR A 181 -8.46 -9.28 -0.27
N MET A 182 -9.74 -8.99 -0.28
CA MET A 182 -10.48 -8.50 -1.43
C MET A 182 -11.24 -7.25 -1.04
N ALA A 183 -11.23 -6.26 -1.93
CA ALA A 183 -11.96 -5.02 -1.75
C ALA A 183 -12.74 -4.69 -3.02
N ALA A 184 -14.06 -4.53 -2.87
CA ALA A 184 -14.97 -4.13 -3.93
C ALA A 184 -15.71 -2.88 -3.53
N ARG A 185 -15.97 -1.96 -4.47
CA ARG A 185 -16.71 -0.74 -4.19
C ARG A 185 -17.55 -0.28 -5.39
N PHE A 186 -18.60 0.46 -5.09
CA PHE A 186 -19.22 1.42 -6.00
C PHE A 186 -18.65 2.80 -5.67
N LEU A 187 -18.30 3.56 -6.69
CA LEU A 187 -17.77 4.92 -6.59
C LEU A 187 -18.58 5.84 -7.51
N ASP A 188 -19.01 6.98 -7.01
CA ASP A 188 -19.64 8.06 -7.78
C ASP A 188 -18.99 9.39 -7.42
N GLN A 189 -18.21 9.92 -8.33
CA GLN A 189 -17.56 11.23 -8.22
C GLN A 189 -18.40 12.25 -8.99
N MET A 190 -18.92 13.22 -8.31
CA MET A 190 -19.84 14.24 -8.85
C MET A 190 -19.16 15.61 -8.92
N PRO A 191 -19.67 16.56 -9.68
CA PRO A 191 -20.93 16.52 -10.44
C PRO A 191 -20.81 15.90 -11.85
N GLY A 192 -19.67 15.53 -12.35
CA GLY A 192 -19.41 15.09 -13.71
C GLY A 192 -18.22 15.81 -14.32
N GLN A 193 -18.14 15.96 -15.63
CA GLN A 193 -17.02 16.64 -16.27
C GLN A 193 -16.87 18.08 -15.77
N GLN A 194 -15.63 18.46 -15.44
CA GLN A 194 -15.28 19.78 -14.94
C GLN A 194 -14.08 20.30 -15.74
N THR A 195 -13.97 21.62 -15.83
CA THR A 195 -12.77 22.29 -16.32
C THR A 195 -12.12 22.97 -15.13
N ALA A 196 -10.89 22.57 -14.82
CA ALA A 196 -10.03 23.22 -13.83
C ALA A 196 -8.90 23.95 -14.53
N PHE A 197 -8.12 24.73 -13.79
CA PHE A 197 -6.93 25.41 -14.27
C PHE A 197 -5.76 25.05 -13.38
N ASP A 198 -4.60 24.81 -13.98
CA ASP A 198 -3.35 24.66 -13.23
C ASP A 198 -2.77 26.05 -12.84
N HIS A 199 -1.66 26.04 -12.13
CA HIS A 199 -1.01 27.28 -11.68
C HIS A 199 -0.38 28.10 -12.83
N LEU A 200 -0.37 27.60 -14.06
CA LEU A 200 0.05 28.29 -15.27
C LEU A 200 -1.15 28.73 -16.12
N ASP A 201 -2.37 28.77 -15.53
CA ASP A 201 -3.64 29.14 -16.16
C ASP A 201 -4.00 28.26 -17.39
N ARG A 202 -3.52 27.02 -17.45
CA ARG A 202 -3.85 26.08 -18.52
C ARG A 202 -5.11 25.29 -18.15
N PRO A 203 -6.09 25.18 -19.07
CA PRO A 203 -7.31 24.43 -18.79
C PRO A 203 -7.04 22.91 -18.76
N ILE A 204 -7.55 22.27 -17.74
CA ILE A 204 -7.47 20.82 -17.54
C ILE A 204 -8.89 20.25 -17.46
N GLN A 205 -9.16 19.23 -18.27
CA GLN A 205 -10.42 18.51 -18.23
C GLN A 205 -10.35 17.45 -17.12
N VAL A 206 -11.24 17.57 -16.15
CA VAL A 206 -11.42 16.61 -15.07
C VAL A 206 -12.59 15.71 -15.43
N THR A 207 -12.34 14.41 -15.56
CA THR A 207 -13.36 13.42 -15.89
C THR A 207 -13.62 12.53 -14.66
N PRO A 208 -14.64 12.87 -13.85
CA PRO A 208 -15.01 12.08 -12.69
C PRO A 208 -15.51 10.68 -13.08
N ARG A 209 -15.35 9.74 -12.16
CA ARG A 209 -15.68 8.34 -12.33
C ARG A 209 -17.01 8.01 -11.69
N LYS A 210 -17.74 7.07 -12.33
CA LYS A 210 -18.93 6.45 -11.76
C LYS A 210 -18.96 4.99 -12.19
N ASP A 211 -18.52 4.11 -11.30
CA ASP A 211 -18.31 2.71 -11.65
C ASP A 211 -18.38 1.77 -10.44
N PHE A 212 -18.56 0.48 -10.75
CA PHE A 212 -18.32 -0.62 -9.81
C PHE A 212 -16.90 -1.11 -10.02
N GLN A 213 -16.16 -1.25 -8.93
CA GLN A 213 -14.77 -1.67 -8.96
C GLN A 213 -14.57 -2.91 -8.09
N PHE A 214 -13.95 -3.94 -8.64
CA PHE A 214 -13.27 -4.95 -7.85
C PHE A 214 -11.86 -4.44 -7.59
N HIS A 215 -11.78 -3.55 -6.64
CA HIS A 215 -10.73 -2.55 -6.50
C HIS A 215 -9.36 -3.16 -6.23
N ARG A 216 -9.28 -4.10 -5.28
CA ARG A 216 -8.01 -4.74 -4.90
C ARG A 216 -8.22 -6.21 -4.61
N VAL A 217 -7.32 -7.05 -5.11
CA VAL A 217 -7.16 -8.44 -4.67
C VAL A 217 -5.70 -8.63 -4.31
N MET A 218 -5.45 -9.08 -3.09
CA MET A 218 -4.11 -9.41 -2.64
C MET A 218 -4.09 -10.83 -2.07
N LEU A 219 -3.10 -11.60 -2.50
CA LEU A 219 -2.80 -12.93 -1.97
C LEU A 219 -1.43 -12.88 -1.32
N PHE A 220 -1.31 -13.48 -0.15
CA PHE A 220 -0.08 -13.52 0.62
C PHE A 220 0.30 -14.95 0.94
N SER A 221 1.58 -15.23 0.83
CA SER A 221 2.22 -16.43 1.36
C SER A 221 3.25 -15.98 2.38
N GLN A 222 3.18 -16.50 3.59
CA GLN A 222 4.08 -16.11 4.67
C GLN A 222 4.36 -17.28 5.60
N GLY A 223 5.39 -17.15 6.42
CA GLY A 223 5.78 -18.17 7.37
C GLY A 223 7.24 -18.05 7.80
N TRP A 224 7.84 -19.18 8.12
CA TRP A 224 9.25 -19.26 8.50
C TRP A 224 9.95 -20.43 7.79
N LEU A 225 11.28 -20.34 7.64
CA LEU A 225 12.13 -21.35 7.01
C LEU A 225 13.31 -21.68 7.93
N PHE A 226 13.58 -22.97 8.14
CA PHE A 226 14.68 -23.53 8.92
C PHE A 226 14.68 -23.15 10.39
N SER A 227 14.29 -21.94 10.74
CA SER A 227 14.20 -21.41 12.09
C SER A 227 13.00 -20.48 12.20
N PRO A 228 12.21 -20.54 13.30
CA PRO A 228 11.13 -19.58 13.56
C PRO A 228 11.55 -18.12 13.62
N LYS A 229 12.86 -17.85 13.69
CA LYS A 229 13.41 -16.50 13.63
C LYS A 229 13.61 -16.00 12.20
N PHE A 230 13.71 -16.92 11.21
CA PHE A 230 13.88 -16.57 9.81
C PHE A 230 12.53 -16.63 9.11
N LEU A 231 11.92 -15.46 8.92
CA LEU A 231 10.58 -15.28 8.40
C LEU A 231 10.63 -14.86 6.93
N TYR A 232 9.57 -15.16 6.20
CA TYR A 232 9.37 -14.68 4.85
C TYR A 232 7.93 -14.22 4.65
N SER A 233 7.73 -13.28 3.74
CA SER A 233 6.43 -12.97 3.18
C SER A 233 6.57 -12.68 1.69
N THR A 234 5.61 -13.15 0.90
CA THR A 234 5.45 -12.80 -0.50
C THR A 234 4.01 -12.39 -0.73
N PHE A 235 3.78 -11.50 -1.67
CA PHE A 235 2.44 -11.11 -2.05
C PHE A 235 2.29 -10.99 -3.56
N LEU A 236 1.09 -11.23 -4.01
CA LEU A 236 0.61 -10.93 -5.33
C LEU A 236 -0.52 -9.91 -5.16
N TRP A 237 -0.36 -8.77 -5.76
CA TRP A 237 -1.34 -7.69 -5.74
C TRP A 237 -1.86 -7.43 -7.14
N THR A 238 -3.16 -7.53 -7.31
CA THR A 238 -3.82 -7.21 -8.57
C THR A 238 -4.70 -5.99 -8.39
N VAL A 239 -4.68 -5.13 -9.39
CA VAL A 239 -5.51 -3.93 -9.43
C VAL A 239 -6.23 -3.90 -10.77
N GLN A 240 -7.53 -4.18 -10.75
CA GLN A 240 -8.33 -4.23 -11.96
C GLN A 240 -8.35 -2.90 -12.69
N ASP A 241 -8.40 -1.79 -11.95
CA ASP A 241 -8.49 -0.44 -12.53
C ASP A 241 -7.33 -0.07 -13.44
N THR A 242 -6.16 -0.69 -13.23
CA THR A 242 -4.94 -0.44 -14.01
C THR A 242 -4.47 -1.64 -14.80
N ASN A 243 -5.14 -2.79 -14.69
CA ASN A 243 -4.70 -4.09 -15.24
C ASN A 243 -3.28 -4.47 -14.81
N GLN A 244 -2.84 -3.98 -13.67
CA GLN A 244 -1.49 -4.23 -13.15
C GLN A 244 -1.48 -5.38 -12.18
N VAL A 245 -0.37 -6.12 -12.21
CA VAL A 245 -0.04 -7.15 -11.23
C VAL A 245 1.31 -6.82 -10.65
N ALA A 246 1.35 -6.60 -9.34
CA ALA A 246 2.61 -6.43 -8.62
C ALA A 246 2.90 -7.69 -7.81
N VAL A 247 4.13 -8.15 -7.90
CA VAL A 247 4.65 -9.26 -7.10
C VAL A 247 5.77 -8.71 -6.24
N GLY A 248 5.67 -8.94 -4.95
CA GLY A 248 6.69 -8.49 -4.00
C GLY A 248 6.86 -9.47 -2.85
N GLY A 249 7.80 -9.14 -1.98
CA GLY A 249 8.04 -9.93 -0.79
C GLY A 249 9.27 -9.45 -0.04
N ALA A 250 9.47 -10.04 1.12
CA ALA A 250 10.64 -9.77 1.94
C ALA A 250 11.02 -10.98 2.79
N LEU A 251 12.29 -11.02 3.14
CA LEU A 251 12.87 -11.94 4.11
C LEU A 251 13.15 -11.17 5.40
N TYR A 252 12.94 -11.81 6.54
CA TYR A 252 13.11 -11.17 7.84
C TYR A 252 13.93 -12.06 8.76
N TYR A 253 14.67 -11.44 9.67
CA TYR A 253 15.26 -12.13 10.80
C TYR A 253 14.87 -11.45 12.10
N ASN A 254 14.26 -12.22 13.00
CA ASN A 254 13.75 -11.74 14.28
C ASN A 254 14.81 -11.93 15.37
N PHE A 255 15.38 -10.82 15.84
CA PHE A 255 16.32 -10.76 16.98
C PHE A 255 15.59 -10.58 18.32
N GLY A 256 14.27 -10.79 18.36
CA GLY A 256 13.42 -10.57 19.53
C GLY A 256 12.82 -9.15 19.54
N LYS A 257 12.46 -8.68 20.75
CA LYS A 257 11.76 -7.39 20.90
C LYS A 257 12.59 -6.18 20.46
N ILE A 258 13.91 -6.30 20.44
CA ILE A 258 14.80 -5.18 20.11
C ILE A 258 14.77 -4.88 18.62
N MET A 259 14.73 -5.93 17.77
CA MET A 259 14.82 -5.73 16.31
C MET A 259 14.26 -6.94 15.55
N THR A 260 13.45 -6.66 14.55
CA THR A 260 13.24 -7.52 13.39
C THR A 260 13.82 -6.79 12.18
N LEU A 261 14.81 -7.41 11.53
CA LEU A 261 15.45 -6.89 10.32
C LEU A 261 14.81 -7.53 9.11
N GLY A 262 14.52 -6.74 8.08
CA GLY A 262 13.95 -7.20 6.82
C GLY A 262 14.76 -6.75 5.61
N LEU A 263 14.71 -7.54 4.54
CA LEU A 263 15.27 -7.23 3.22
C LEU A 263 14.22 -7.56 2.17
N GLY A 264 13.90 -6.63 1.32
CA GLY A 264 12.91 -6.79 0.24
C GLY A 264 12.00 -5.57 0.10
N TRP A 265 10.75 -5.81 -0.23
CA TRP A 265 9.75 -4.79 -0.50
C TRP A 265 9.08 -4.30 0.78
N ASN A 266 9.05 -2.99 1.00
CA ASN A 266 8.32 -2.36 2.11
C ASN A 266 7.97 -0.90 1.81
N ALA A 267 7.12 -0.29 2.65
CA ALA A 267 6.85 1.13 2.64
C ALA A 267 7.89 1.90 3.45
N TYR A 268 8.25 3.11 3.01
CA TYR A 268 8.93 4.07 3.88
C TYR A 268 7.99 4.47 5.02
N PRO A 269 8.42 4.43 6.29
CA PRO A 269 7.54 4.68 7.44
C PRO A 269 7.25 6.17 7.65
N GLY A 270 6.91 6.90 6.57
CA GLY A 270 6.77 8.35 6.57
C GLY A 270 5.46 8.86 7.17
N THR A 271 4.37 8.10 7.09
CA THR A 271 3.08 8.46 7.68
C THR A 271 2.52 7.32 8.50
N GLN A 272 1.55 7.60 9.36
CA GLN A 272 0.93 6.58 10.19
C GLN A 272 0.23 5.50 9.36
N SER A 273 -0.34 5.87 8.23
CA SER A 273 -1.03 4.93 7.32
C SER A 273 -0.09 3.93 6.66
N LEU A 274 1.23 4.22 6.61
CA LEU A 274 2.27 3.36 6.05
C LEU A 274 3.00 2.51 7.10
N GLN A 275 2.50 2.46 8.33
CA GLN A 275 3.15 1.73 9.40
C GLN A 275 2.46 0.41 9.75
N GLY A 276 1.88 -0.26 8.75
CA GLY A 276 1.27 -1.58 8.86
C GLY A 276 -0.23 -1.56 9.13
N SER A 277 -0.90 -0.44 8.90
CA SER A 277 -2.35 -0.30 9.12
C SER A 277 -3.22 -0.82 7.98
N HIS A 278 -2.65 -1.04 6.80
CA HIS A 278 -3.41 -1.55 5.65
C HIS A 278 -4.00 -2.95 5.91
N PRO A 279 -5.26 -3.21 5.59
CA PRO A 279 -6.28 -2.32 5.04
C PRO A 279 -7.22 -1.68 6.09
N TYR A 280 -6.81 -1.58 7.33
CA TYR A 280 -7.63 -1.16 8.47
C TYR A 280 -7.61 0.37 8.67
N TRP A 281 -7.67 1.15 7.59
CA TRP A 281 -7.93 2.58 7.68
C TRP A 281 -9.37 2.83 8.10
N GLU A 282 -9.64 4.00 8.67
CA GLU A 282 -10.98 4.33 9.15
C GLU A 282 -11.99 4.44 8.01
N SER A 283 -11.68 5.24 7.00
CA SER A 283 -12.41 5.28 5.74
C SER A 283 -12.07 4.04 4.87
N TYR A 284 -12.74 3.89 3.76
CA TYR A 284 -12.47 2.79 2.84
C TYR A 284 -11.03 2.85 2.29
N ASP A 285 -10.48 4.05 2.13
CA ASP A 285 -9.10 4.32 1.73
C ASP A 285 -8.54 5.51 2.54
N ARG A 286 -7.33 5.98 2.22
CA ARG A 286 -6.65 7.10 2.90
C ARG A 286 -7.36 8.43 2.63
N VAL A 287 -7.21 9.36 3.56
CA VAL A 287 -7.65 10.75 3.40
C VAL A 287 -6.74 11.50 2.43
N MET A 288 -7.24 12.59 1.84
CA MET A 288 -6.56 13.34 0.78
C MET A 288 -5.16 13.82 1.18
N ALA A 289 -5.00 14.41 2.38
CA ALA A 289 -3.69 14.89 2.82
C ALA A 289 -2.68 13.75 3.00
N ASP A 290 -3.08 12.63 3.59
CA ASP A 290 -2.21 11.46 3.73
C ASP A 290 -1.79 10.93 2.35
N GLU A 291 -2.72 10.82 1.40
CA GLU A 291 -2.42 10.37 0.03
C GLU A 291 -1.48 11.30 -0.73
N PHE A 292 -1.55 12.61 -0.45
CA PHE A 292 -0.68 13.61 -1.09
C PHE A 292 0.74 13.65 -0.51
N PHE A 293 0.86 13.55 0.83
CA PHE A 293 2.15 13.71 1.50
C PHE A 293 2.93 12.42 1.67
N ARG A 294 2.26 11.26 1.72
CA ARG A 294 2.93 10.00 2.06
C ARG A 294 4.04 9.64 1.07
N PRO A 295 5.16 9.11 1.54
CA PRO A 295 6.10 8.40 0.67
C PRO A 295 5.49 7.09 0.19
N TYR A 296 6.19 6.38 -0.68
CA TYR A 296 5.70 5.16 -1.29
C TYR A 296 6.47 3.93 -0.82
N PHE A 297 6.39 2.87 -1.63
CA PHE A 297 7.00 1.59 -1.40
C PHE A 297 8.26 1.47 -2.22
N SER A 298 9.26 0.76 -1.67
CA SER A 298 10.49 0.48 -2.40
C SER A 298 11.11 -0.83 -1.93
N GLN A 299 12.21 -1.21 -2.57
CA GLN A 299 13.01 -2.34 -2.17
C GLN A 299 14.21 -1.85 -1.35
N GLY A 300 14.50 -2.52 -0.24
CA GLY A 300 15.58 -2.09 0.62
C GLY A 300 15.75 -2.96 1.84
N VAL A 301 16.57 -2.47 2.76
CA VAL A 301 16.75 -3.03 4.10
C VAL A 301 15.94 -2.18 5.07
N PHE A 302 15.22 -2.81 5.96
CA PHE A 302 14.36 -2.12 6.91
C PHE A 302 14.31 -2.86 8.25
N ALA A 303 14.01 -2.15 9.30
CA ALA A 303 13.86 -2.76 10.61
C ALA A 303 12.77 -2.10 11.44
N LYS A 304 12.25 -2.89 12.38
CA LYS A 304 11.32 -2.49 13.41
C LYS A 304 11.72 -3.10 14.73
N GLY A 305 11.51 -2.38 15.83
CA GLY A 305 11.76 -2.90 17.19
C GLY A 305 11.44 -1.89 18.27
N ASN A 306 11.66 -2.28 19.51
CA ASN A 306 11.44 -1.43 20.66
C ASN A 306 12.79 -0.88 21.16
N LEU A 307 12.95 0.45 21.13
CA LEU A 307 14.10 1.12 21.74
C LEU A 307 14.01 1.08 23.26
N LEU A 308 12.81 1.33 23.79
CA LEU A 308 12.48 1.34 25.21
C LEU A 308 11.10 0.70 25.38
N PRO A 309 10.68 0.31 26.60
CA PRO A 309 9.31 -0.02 26.85
C PRO A 309 8.37 1.12 26.36
N LYS A 310 7.36 0.77 25.57
CA LYS A 310 6.39 1.73 25.01
C LYS A 310 6.94 2.67 23.91
N LEU A 311 8.20 2.52 23.49
CA LEU A 311 8.80 3.31 22.40
C LEU A 311 9.29 2.38 21.29
N GLU A 312 8.56 2.38 20.18
CA GLU A 312 8.85 1.61 18.99
C GLU A 312 9.60 2.48 17.97
N TYR A 313 10.51 1.87 17.22
CA TYR A 313 11.15 2.49 16.07
C TYR A 313 10.92 1.68 14.80
N ARG A 314 10.95 2.38 13.67
CA ARG A 314 11.00 1.80 12.33
C ARG A 314 11.98 2.60 11.49
N TRP A 315 12.69 1.93 10.61
CA TRP A 315 13.49 2.61 9.60
C TRP A 315 13.56 1.77 8.34
N MET A 316 13.84 2.43 7.22
CA MET A 316 14.08 1.82 5.93
C MET A 316 15.16 2.60 5.20
N PHE A 317 16.07 1.87 4.56
CA PHE A 317 17.06 2.35 3.63
C PHE A 317 16.96 1.52 2.37
N GLY A 318 16.72 2.13 1.22
CA GLY A 318 16.42 1.40 0.00
C GLY A 318 16.56 2.23 -1.25
N ASN A 319 16.06 1.71 -2.35
CA ASN A 319 15.98 2.44 -3.60
C ASN A 319 15.13 3.70 -3.39
N ASN A 320 15.20 4.63 -4.34
CA ASN A 320 14.39 5.84 -4.31
C ASN A 320 12.89 5.54 -4.10
N ASN A 321 12.10 6.55 -3.86
CA ASN A 321 10.66 6.47 -3.62
C ASN A 321 9.93 6.05 -4.91
N SER A 322 10.33 4.88 -5.42
CA SER A 322 9.92 4.38 -6.73
C SER A 322 8.44 4.04 -6.76
N ASN A 323 7.86 4.26 -7.89
CA ASN A 323 6.53 3.80 -8.22
C ASN A 323 6.55 2.31 -8.61
N LEU A 324 5.45 1.61 -8.38
CA LEU A 324 5.21 0.24 -8.88
C LEU A 324 5.38 0.11 -10.39
N ASP A 325 5.19 1.21 -11.12
CA ASP A 325 5.28 1.26 -12.58
C ASP A 325 6.70 1.43 -13.11
N VAL A 326 7.68 1.68 -12.26
CA VAL A 326 9.07 1.86 -12.67
C VAL A 326 9.80 0.52 -12.66
N PRO A 327 10.15 -0.04 -13.83
CA PRO A 327 10.93 -1.27 -13.90
C PRO A 327 12.29 -1.12 -13.21
N ALA A 328 12.79 -2.19 -12.62
CA ALA A 328 14.07 -2.19 -11.89
C ALA A 328 15.26 -1.66 -12.73
N LEU A 329 15.24 -1.86 -14.05
CA LEU A 329 16.26 -1.35 -14.97
C LEU A 329 16.21 0.17 -15.17
N LYS A 330 15.11 0.82 -14.79
CA LYS A 330 14.91 2.28 -14.89
C LYS A 330 14.97 2.97 -13.53
N LEU A 331 15.21 2.25 -12.45
CA LEU A 331 15.51 2.86 -11.16
C LEU A 331 16.83 3.61 -11.26
N ASP A 332 16.87 4.81 -10.71
CA ASP A 332 18.10 5.57 -10.61
C ASP A 332 19.06 4.95 -9.58
N ARG A 333 20.26 5.51 -9.45
CA ARG A 333 21.26 5.05 -8.49
C ARG A 333 21.12 5.68 -7.11
N ASN A 334 20.10 6.48 -6.91
CA ASN A 334 19.89 7.20 -5.66
C ASN A 334 19.30 6.26 -4.61
N LEU A 335 19.70 6.47 -3.37
CA LEU A 335 19.19 5.72 -2.23
C LEU A 335 18.40 6.65 -1.34
N SER A 336 17.31 6.13 -0.82
CA SER A 336 16.38 6.84 0.04
C SER A 336 16.41 6.29 1.45
N ALA A 337 16.07 7.11 2.41
CA ALA A 337 16.00 6.75 3.81
C ALA A 337 14.72 7.29 4.45
N GLY A 338 14.14 6.49 5.33
CA GLY A 338 13.00 6.91 6.15
C GLY A 338 13.06 6.31 7.53
N GLY A 339 12.51 7.01 8.51
CA GLY A 339 12.45 6.55 9.89
C GLY A 339 11.24 7.09 10.62
N ALA A 340 10.78 6.34 11.62
CA ALA A 340 9.69 6.74 12.51
C ALA A 340 9.95 6.28 13.93
N LEU A 341 9.47 7.08 14.88
CA LEU A 341 9.40 6.77 16.29
C LEU A 341 7.95 6.81 16.73
N THR A 342 7.49 5.77 17.40
CA THR A 342 6.12 5.68 17.91
C THR A 342 6.14 5.44 19.41
N TRP A 343 5.49 6.31 20.16
CA TRP A 343 5.43 6.27 21.62
C TRP A 343 3.99 6.00 22.09
N TYR A 344 3.83 5.02 23.00
CA TYR A 344 2.57 4.59 23.60
C TYR A 344 2.58 4.87 25.11
N PRO A 345 2.47 6.12 25.58
CA PRO A 345 2.76 6.47 26.98
C PRO A 345 1.82 5.85 28.00
N THR A 346 0.57 5.65 27.68
CA THR A 346 -0.45 5.16 28.62
C THR A 346 -0.44 3.63 28.75
N THR A 347 -1.15 2.93 27.89
CA THR A 347 -1.31 1.46 27.93
C THR A 347 -0.08 0.69 27.46
N GLY A 348 0.77 1.31 26.65
CA GLY A 348 1.91 0.65 25.99
C GLY A 348 1.53 -0.08 24.70
N GLU A 349 0.27 0.07 24.25
CA GLU A 349 -0.26 -0.50 23.01
C GLU A 349 -1.36 0.42 22.45
N PHE A 350 -1.81 0.17 21.21
CA PHE A 350 -2.84 0.95 20.53
C PHE A 350 -3.77 0.08 19.66
N GLY A 351 -3.84 -1.20 19.98
CA GLY A 351 -4.54 -2.21 19.18
C GLY A 351 -3.67 -2.81 18.06
N PRO A 352 -4.15 -3.88 17.43
CA PRO A 352 -3.39 -4.62 16.44
C PRO A 352 -3.09 -3.75 15.22
N ARG A 353 -1.85 -3.85 14.71
CA ARG A 353 -1.38 -3.18 13.49
C ARG A 353 -1.44 -1.65 13.52
N GLY A 354 -1.41 -1.04 14.72
CA GLY A 354 -1.59 0.40 14.84
C GLY A 354 -2.91 0.90 14.25
N ALA A 355 -3.96 0.08 14.34
CA ALA A 355 -5.21 0.23 13.66
C ALA A 355 -5.90 1.56 13.95
N PHE A 356 -6.58 2.06 12.97
CA PHE A 356 -7.52 3.15 13.05
C PHE A 356 -8.82 2.64 13.70
N GLY A 357 -9.62 3.53 14.28
CA GLY A 357 -10.82 3.18 15.03
C GLY A 357 -10.54 2.45 16.35
N ASP A 358 -11.51 2.37 17.26
CA ASP A 358 -11.41 1.63 18.52
C ASP A 358 -12.29 0.37 18.53
N TYR A 359 -12.07 -0.48 17.53
CA TYR A 359 -12.79 -1.77 17.40
C TYR A 359 -12.61 -2.68 18.64
N GLU A 360 -11.43 -2.60 19.27
CA GLU A 360 -11.08 -3.38 20.46
C GLU A 360 -11.83 -2.91 21.71
N ASN A 361 -12.41 -1.70 21.68
CA ASN A 361 -13.14 -1.07 22.79
C ASN A 361 -12.28 -0.93 24.04
N HIS A 362 -11.21 -0.15 23.97
CA HIS A 362 -10.24 0.06 25.03
C HIS A 362 -10.88 0.58 26.31
N GLN A 363 -10.80 -0.18 27.40
CA GLN A 363 -11.36 0.20 28.70
C GLN A 363 -10.50 1.22 29.46
N LYS A 364 -9.26 1.43 29.02
CA LYS A 364 -8.33 2.43 29.55
C LYS A 364 -7.90 3.33 28.40
N LEU A 365 -7.68 4.60 28.70
CA LEU A 365 -7.20 5.55 27.71
C LEU A 365 -5.87 5.06 27.11
N ALA A 366 -5.90 4.66 25.84
CA ALA A 366 -4.73 4.37 25.04
C ALA A 366 -4.34 5.60 24.24
N THR A 367 -3.06 5.95 24.24
CA THR A 367 -2.54 7.10 23.50
C THR A 367 -1.32 6.70 22.69
N ARG A 368 -1.18 7.33 21.52
CA ARG A 368 -0.07 7.12 20.59
C ARG A 368 0.42 8.45 20.08
N PHE A 369 1.73 8.63 20.04
CA PHE A 369 2.42 9.75 19.38
C PHE A 369 3.41 9.18 18.39
N ASN A 370 3.48 9.78 17.21
CA ASN A 370 4.39 9.35 16.14
C ASN A 370 5.11 10.56 15.57
N LEU A 371 6.37 10.37 15.22
CA LEU A 371 7.19 11.31 14.47
C LEU A 371 7.92 10.53 13.39
N ALA A 372 7.83 10.98 12.14
CA ALA A 372 8.49 10.33 11.03
C ALA A 372 9.18 11.35 10.10
N TYR A 373 10.21 10.87 9.41
CA TYR A 373 10.93 11.62 8.38
C TYR A 373 11.31 10.70 7.23
N THR A 374 11.20 11.20 6.00
CA THR A 374 11.62 10.52 4.78
C THR A 374 12.40 11.47 3.89
N TYR A 375 13.50 10.98 3.33
CA TYR A 375 14.32 11.64 2.34
C TYR A 375 14.50 10.73 1.13
N SER A 376 14.26 11.26 -0.07
CA SER A 376 14.42 10.51 -1.32
C SER A 376 14.87 11.44 -2.45
N PRO A 377 16.08 11.29 -2.96
CA PRO A 377 16.48 11.92 -4.22
C PRO A 377 15.86 11.14 -5.39
N GLU A 378 15.23 11.87 -6.30
CA GLU A 378 14.46 11.29 -7.41
C GLU A 378 14.96 11.84 -8.75
N ASP A 379 15.34 10.96 -9.66
CA ASP A 379 15.58 11.31 -11.06
C ASP A 379 14.32 11.04 -11.89
N ARG A 380 14.08 11.89 -12.87
CA ARG A 380 12.95 11.73 -13.79
C ARG A 380 13.03 10.39 -14.51
N GLN A 381 11.96 9.62 -14.44
CA GLN A 381 11.75 8.43 -15.23
C GLN A 381 10.68 8.70 -16.27
N ALA A 382 10.96 8.41 -17.52
CA ALA A 382 10.02 8.62 -18.62
C ALA A 382 10.21 7.58 -19.71
N ALA A 383 9.15 7.29 -20.47
CA ALA A 383 9.28 6.55 -21.71
C ALA A 383 9.95 7.44 -22.76
N VAL A 384 10.69 6.83 -23.68
CA VAL A 384 11.38 7.55 -24.76
C VAL A 384 10.36 8.33 -25.59
N GLY A 385 10.63 9.61 -25.81
CA GLY A 385 9.79 10.48 -26.62
C GLY A 385 8.51 11.00 -25.96
N THR A 386 8.31 10.74 -24.64
CA THR A 386 7.15 11.26 -23.92
C THR A 386 7.49 12.50 -23.09
N THR A 387 6.50 13.39 -22.94
CA THR A 387 6.60 14.59 -22.09
C THR A 387 6.23 14.28 -20.62
N SER A 388 5.58 13.15 -20.35
CA SER A 388 5.13 12.75 -19.03
C SER A 388 6.16 11.91 -18.28
N GLY A 389 6.34 12.17 -16.99
CA GLY A 389 7.14 11.33 -16.08
C GLY A 389 6.37 10.08 -15.69
N ILE A 390 7.09 8.95 -15.52
CA ILE A 390 6.51 7.69 -15.01
C ILE A 390 6.47 7.70 -13.48
N ASN A 391 7.45 8.32 -12.80
CA ASN A 391 7.46 8.45 -11.36
C ASN A 391 6.39 9.47 -10.89
N THR A 392 5.19 8.98 -10.75
CA THR A 392 3.97 9.77 -10.55
C THR A 392 3.74 10.22 -9.12
N THR A 393 4.66 9.91 -8.21
CA THR A 393 4.50 10.13 -6.78
C THR A 393 4.79 11.56 -6.34
N LEU A 394 5.61 12.30 -7.11
CA LEU A 394 5.95 13.68 -6.81
C LEU A 394 5.04 14.64 -7.58
N ARG A 395 3.96 15.07 -6.92
CA ARG A 395 2.99 16.00 -7.49
C ARG A 395 3.08 17.37 -6.80
N LEU A 396 2.81 18.39 -7.59
CA LEU A 396 2.55 19.74 -7.10
C LEU A 396 1.17 19.80 -6.43
N SER A 397 0.92 20.81 -5.65
CA SER A 397 -0.37 20.96 -4.96
C SER A 397 -1.55 21.30 -5.89
N ASP A 398 -1.28 21.57 -7.16
CA ASP A 398 -2.28 21.62 -8.23
C ASP A 398 -2.39 20.32 -9.03
N SER A 399 -1.91 19.18 -8.49
CA SER A 399 -2.00 17.84 -9.10
C SER A 399 -1.03 17.55 -10.25
N LEU A 400 -0.29 18.51 -10.78
CA LEU A 400 0.68 18.23 -11.85
C LEU A 400 1.82 17.35 -11.32
N ASN A 401 2.30 16.42 -12.14
CA ASN A 401 3.52 15.68 -11.83
C ASN A 401 4.73 16.59 -12.03
N VAL A 402 5.60 16.69 -11.01
CA VAL A 402 6.80 17.55 -11.03
C VAL A 402 7.70 17.25 -12.25
N PHE A 403 7.75 16.00 -12.70
CA PHE A 403 8.60 15.53 -13.81
C PHE A 403 7.95 15.65 -15.18
N ASP A 404 6.72 16.14 -15.29
CA ASP A 404 6.10 16.42 -16.57
C ASP A 404 6.74 17.66 -17.22
N THR A 405 6.97 17.60 -18.53
CA THR A 405 7.45 18.77 -19.27
C THR A 405 6.45 19.91 -19.18
N GLY A 406 6.91 21.05 -18.71
CA GLY A 406 6.04 22.21 -18.51
C GLY A 406 5.32 22.24 -17.16
N ALA A 407 5.65 21.35 -16.22
CA ALA A 407 5.03 21.35 -14.89
C ALA A 407 5.31 22.63 -14.08
N LEU A 408 6.53 23.12 -14.09
CA LEU A 408 6.93 24.34 -13.34
C LEU A 408 7.13 25.56 -14.23
N ALA A 409 7.44 25.36 -15.51
CA ALA A 409 7.61 26.44 -16.49
C ALA A 409 7.35 25.89 -17.90
N PRO A 410 6.75 26.69 -18.81
CA PRO A 410 6.45 26.24 -20.17
C PRO A 410 7.69 25.67 -20.89
N GLY A 411 7.60 24.42 -21.39
CA GLY A 411 8.66 23.76 -22.14
C GLY A 411 9.87 23.29 -21.31
N VAL A 412 9.90 23.55 -19.99
CA VAL A 412 10.98 23.12 -19.10
C VAL A 412 10.63 21.80 -18.43
N THR A 413 11.59 20.89 -18.36
CA THR A 413 11.45 19.59 -17.73
C THR A 413 12.36 19.52 -16.51
N VAL A 414 11.81 19.16 -15.35
CA VAL A 414 12.59 18.81 -14.17
C VAL A 414 13.14 17.40 -14.36
N GLU A 415 14.45 17.25 -14.22
CA GLU A 415 15.17 15.99 -14.40
C GLU A 415 15.54 15.33 -13.06
N ARG A 416 15.68 16.15 -12.00
CA ARG A 416 15.96 15.70 -10.65
C ARG A 416 15.27 16.58 -9.62
N ALA A 417 14.79 15.96 -8.54
CA ALA A 417 14.28 16.62 -7.35
C ALA A 417 14.62 15.81 -6.11
N HIS A 418 14.83 16.46 -4.97
CA HIS A 418 14.89 15.78 -3.69
C HIS A 418 13.55 15.94 -2.97
N TYR A 419 13.00 14.81 -2.54
CA TYR A 419 11.81 14.78 -1.70
C TYR A 419 12.21 14.66 -0.24
N GLN A 420 11.70 15.56 0.58
CA GLN A 420 11.84 15.54 2.03
C GLN A 420 10.46 15.69 2.66
N MET A 421 10.11 14.82 3.60
CA MET A 421 8.81 14.86 4.26
C MET A 421 8.97 14.55 5.75
N VAL A 422 8.37 15.37 6.58
CA VAL A 422 8.21 15.16 8.02
C VAL A 422 6.73 15.00 8.35
N SER A 423 6.39 14.06 9.21
CA SER A 423 5.06 13.96 9.78
C SER A 423 5.10 13.84 11.29
N ALA A 424 4.05 14.33 11.95
CA ALA A 424 3.83 14.17 13.37
C ALA A 424 2.36 13.84 13.62
N ALA A 425 2.09 12.73 14.34
CA ALA A 425 0.74 12.27 14.62
C ALA A 425 0.50 12.09 16.12
N ALA A 426 -0.73 12.34 16.52
CA ALA A 426 -1.24 12.05 17.86
C ALA A 426 -2.60 11.35 17.75
N ALA A 427 -2.82 10.33 18.59
CA ALA A 427 -4.06 9.60 18.59
C ALA A 427 -4.44 9.12 19.99
N MET A 428 -5.74 8.93 20.23
CA MET A 428 -6.27 8.35 21.45
C MET A 428 -7.42 7.38 21.18
N LYS A 429 -7.58 6.39 22.06
CA LYS A 429 -8.70 5.42 22.07
C LYS A 429 -9.23 5.27 23.49
N TYR A 430 -10.55 5.25 23.60
CA TYR A 430 -11.22 5.08 24.88
C TYR A 430 -12.71 4.72 24.70
N HIS A 431 -13.15 3.58 25.18
CA HIS A 431 -14.56 3.12 25.18
C HIS A 431 -15.25 3.18 23.80
N GLY A 432 -14.54 2.80 22.74
CA GLY A 432 -15.06 2.83 21.36
C GLY A 432 -14.75 4.13 20.62
N LEU A 433 -14.46 5.22 21.33
CA LEU A 433 -14.05 6.49 20.73
C LEU A 433 -12.57 6.41 20.30
N TRP A 434 -12.32 6.82 19.07
CA TRP A 434 -10.97 7.04 18.53
C TRP A 434 -10.88 8.42 17.92
N ILE A 435 -9.77 9.10 18.20
CA ILE A 435 -9.44 10.40 17.60
C ILE A 435 -7.98 10.34 17.15
N GLN A 436 -7.71 10.82 15.96
CA GLN A 436 -6.35 10.93 15.42
C GLN A 436 -6.20 12.21 14.60
N GLY A 437 -5.06 12.87 14.78
CA GLY A 437 -4.56 13.92 13.90
C GLY A 437 -3.14 13.62 13.46
N GLU A 438 -2.80 13.99 12.23
CA GLU A 438 -1.45 13.94 11.69
C GLU A 438 -1.18 15.18 10.86
N GLY A 439 -0.06 15.84 11.12
CA GLY A 439 0.42 17.01 10.39
C GLY A 439 1.63 16.66 9.53
N TYR A 440 1.79 17.37 8.42
CA TYR A 440 2.79 17.12 7.38
C TYR A 440 3.52 18.39 7.00
N GLY A 441 4.81 18.24 6.70
CA GLY A 441 5.61 19.24 5.99
C GLY A 441 6.40 18.56 4.89
N ARG A 442 6.31 19.06 3.66
CA ARG A 442 7.04 18.57 2.51
C ARG A 442 7.88 19.65 1.88
N LEU A 443 9.11 19.31 1.54
CA LEU A 443 10.02 20.12 0.77
C LEU A 443 10.48 19.34 -0.46
N LEU A 444 10.32 19.91 -1.64
CA LEU A 444 10.97 19.48 -2.87
C LEU A 444 12.06 20.49 -3.20
N ASP A 445 13.30 20.10 -3.10
CA ASP A 445 14.46 20.96 -3.35
C ASP A 445 15.46 20.32 -4.34
N HIS A 446 16.62 20.96 -4.54
CA HIS A 446 17.63 20.49 -5.50
C HIS A 446 17.03 20.20 -6.88
N LEU A 447 16.13 21.08 -7.33
CA LEU A 447 15.49 20.96 -8.64
C LEU A 447 16.51 21.19 -9.74
N ILE A 448 16.85 20.14 -10.51
CA ILE A 448 17.69 20.22 -11.70
C ILE A 448 16.75 20.08 -12.90
N ALA A 449 16.87 20.99 -13.88
CA ALA A 449 16.02 21.01 -15.06
C ALA A 449 16.81 21.37 -16.32
N ASN A 450 16.26 21.06 -17.47
CA ASN A 450 16.83 21.40 -18.79
C ASN A 450 16.65 22.88 -19.17
N GLY A 451 16.05 23.71 -18.33
CA GLY A 451 15.84 25.13 -18.52
C GLY A 451 15.72 25.89 -17.22
N LYS A 452 15.50 27.21 -17.30
CA LYS A 452 15.36 28.06 -16.11
C LYS A 452 14.02 27.81 -15.43
N LEU A 453 14.06 27.48 -14.14
CA LEU A 453 12.89 27.37 -13.29
C LEU A 453 12.55 28.70 -12.59
N PRO A 454 11.26 28.97 -12.33
CA PRO A 454 10.82 30.16 -11.59
C PRO A 454 11.09 30.03 -10.08
N VAL A 455 11.31 28.80 -9.58
CA VAL A 455 11.54 28.49 -8.17
C VAL A 455 12.71 27.52 -8.01
N THR A 456 13.37 27.58 -6.85
CA THR A 456 14.45 26.65 -6.49
C THR A 456 13.98 25.50 -5.60
N GLU A 457 12.80 25.64 -5.01
CA GLU A 457 12.18 24.68 -4.12
C GLU A 457 10.66 24.82 -4.13
N VAL A 458 9.95 23.77 -3.72
CA VAL A 458 8.50 23.76 -3.50
C VAL A 458 8.23 23.33 -2.07
N ARG A 459 7.41 24.08 -1.36
CA ARG A 459 7.03 23.82 0.03
C ARG A 459 5.54 23.64 0.16
N ASP A 460 5.15 22.53 0.76
CA ASP A 460 3.76 22.24 1.07
C ASP A 460 3.65 21.79 2.53
N SER A 461 2.53 22.10 3.16
CA SER A 461 2.18 21.61 4.48
C SER A 461 0.72 21.20 4.52
N GLY A 462 0.34 20.44 5.52
CA GLY A 462 -1.04 19.99 5.64
C GLY A 462 -1.28 19.21 6.91
N PHE A 463 -2.53 18.82 7.11
CA PHE A 463 -2.91 17.98 8.22
C PHE A 463 -4.23 17.25 7.92
N TYR A 464 -4.50 16.21 8.68
CA TYR A 464 -5.86 15.70 8.83
C TYR A 464 -6.23 15.49 10.29
N VAL A 465 -7.53 15.47 10.55
CA VAL A 465 -8.12 15.01 11.81
C VAL A 465 -9.27 14.07 11.47
N GLN A 466 -9.28 12.91 12.10
CA GLN A 466 -10.40 11.95 12.03
C GLN A 466 -10.86 11.58 13.43
N VAL A 467 -12.15 11.31 13.53
CA VAL A 467 -12.82 10.80 14.72
C VAL A 467 -13.72 9.64 14.33
N ALA A 468 -13.74 8.60 15.15
CA ALA A 468 -14.68 7.50 15.02
C ALA A 468 -15.23 7.09 16.38
N ASP A 469 -16.44 6.60 16.40
CA ASP A 469 -17.08 6.06 17.60
C ASP A 469 -17.81 4.75 17.27
N MET A 470 -17.44 3.71 18.00
CA MET A 470 -18.02 2.39 17.90
C MET A 470 -19.38 2.35 18.64
N ILE A 471 -20.42 2.91 18.01
CA ILE A 471 -21.79 3.04 18.58
C ILE A 471 -22.34 1.70 19.06
N VAL A 472 -22.09 0.63 18.31
CA VAL A 472 -22.37 -0.74 18.74
C VAL A 472 -21.04 -1.50 18.73
N PRO A 473 -20.51 -1.87 19.92
CA PRO A 473 -19.22 -2.50 20.04
C PRO A 473 -19.01 -3.66 19.06
N LYS A 474 -17.90 -3.61 18.32
CA LYS A 474 -17.50 -4.59 17.28
C LYS A 474 -18.49 -4.76 16.13
N ARG A 475 -19.46 -3.86 15.96
CA ARG A 475 -20.52 -4.08 14.99
C ARG A 475 -20.84 -2.86 14.12
N PHE A 476 -20.96 -1.70 14.71
CA PHE A 476 -21.33 -0.49 13.98
C PHE A 476 -20.57 0.72 14.49
N GLU A 477 -19.91 1.40 13.57
CA GLU A 477 -19.05 2.54 13.80
C GLU A 477 -19.48 3.71 12.92
N LEU A 478 -19.50 4.90 13.51
CA LEU A 478 -19.63 6.16 12.79
C LEU A 478 -18.28 6.85 12.79
N TYR A 479 -17.94 7.48 11.69
CA TYR A 479 -16.73 8.27 11.60
C TYR A 479 -16.91 9.54 10.79
N GLY A 480 -16.02 10.49 11.03
CA GLY A 480 -15.90 11.70 10.27
C GLY A 480 -14.50 12.27 10.35
N GLY A 481 -14.22 13.22 9.50
CA GLY A 481 -12.92 13.86 9.48
C GLY A 481 -12.79 14.96 8.45
N THR A 482 -11.63 15.59 8.47
CA THR A 482 -11.25 16.62 7.52
C THR A 482 -9.76 16.58 7.26
N SER A 483 -9.33 16.97 6.07
CA SER A 483 -7.94 17.25 5.78
C SER A 483 -7.76 18.55 5.00
N TYR A 484 -6.60 19.16 5.19
CA TYR A 484 -6.20 20.40 4.53
C TYR A 484 -4.78 20.25 3.99
N ILE A 485 -4.57 20.78 2.80
CA ILE A 485 -3.27 20.91 2.16
C ILE A 485 -3.08 22.39 1.83
N PHE A 486 -2.02 22.97 2.37
CA PHE A 486 -1.55 24.32 2.10
C PHE A 486 -0.35 24.21 1.18
N GLY A 487 -0.60 24.34 -0.11
CA GLY A 487 0.41 24.10 -1.12
C GLY A 487 0.85 25.38 -1.81
N GLN A 488 2.06 25.37 -2.35
CA GLN A 488 2.63 26.52 -3.06
C GLN A 488 1.85 26.87 -4.31
N TYR A 489 1.19 25.89 -4.93
CA TYR A 489 0.44 26.03 -6.18
C TYR A 489 -1.07 25.80 -6.03
N GLY A 490 -1.57 25.86 -4.83
CA GLY A 490 -3.00 25.76 -4.53
C GLY A 490 -3.26 25.08 -3.19
N ASN A 491 -4.37 25.45 -2.58
CA ASN A 491 -4.83 24.87 -1.34
C ASN A 491 -5.96 23.89 -1.63
N SER A 492 -5.99 22.79 -0.87
CA SER A 492 -7.00 21.77 -1.01
C SER A 492 -7.59 21.40 0.35
N LYS A 493 -8.82 20.97 0.36
CA LYS A 493 -9.50 20.50 1.57
C LYS A 493 -10.46 19.39 1.28
N GLU A 494 -10.73 18.59 2.29
CA GLU A 494 -11.82 17.63 2.26
C GLU A 494 -12.56 17.57 3.58
N PHE A 495 -13.82 17.16 3.51
CA PHE A 495 -14.63 16.71 4.64
C PHE A 495 -15.16 15.32 4.32
N ILE A 496 -15.04 14.41 5.28
CA ILE A 496 -15.46 13.03 5.13
C ILE A 496 -16.40 12.63 6.27
N GLY A 497 -17.44 11.88 5.95
CA GLY A 497 -18.31 11.22 6.91
C GLY A 497 -18.74 9.85 6.40
N GLY A 498 -18.83 8.89 7.30
CA GLY A 498 -19.18 7.54 6.89
C GLY A 498 -19.49 6.61 8.04
N THR A 499 -19.76 5.37 7.68
CA THR A 499 -20.07 4.28 8.60
C THR A 499 -19.30 3.03 8.22
N ASN A 500 -18.89 2.27 9.24
CA ASN A 500 -18.39 0.92 9.10
C ASN A 500 -19.35 -0.06 9.78
N TYR A 501 -19.77 -1.07 9.08
CA TYR A 501 -20.52 -2.18 9.63
C TYR A 501 -19.71 -3.47 9.54
N TYR A 502 -19.57 -4.15 10.66
CA TYR A 502 -18.81 -5.39 10.81
C TYR A 502 -19.77 -6.56 11.03
N PRO A 503 -20.17 -7.29 9.97
CA PRO A 503 -20.97 -8.49 10.10
C PRO A 503 -20.22 -9.50 10.99
N TRP A 504 -20.98 -10.30 11.72
CA TRP A 504 -20.45 -11.37 12.59
C TRP A 504 -19.45 -10.90 13.67
N ASN A 505 -19.43 -9.60 14.02
CA ASN A 505 -18.49 -9.04 15.00
C ASN A 505 -17.02 -9.35 14.66
N SER A 506 -16.69 -9.38 13.40
CA SER A 506 -15.35 -9.65 12.90
C SER A 506 -14.83 -8.47 12.07
N ARG A 507 -13.63 -8.00 12.38
CA ARG A 507 -12.96 -6.95 11.60
C ARG A 507 -12.52 -7.43 10.21
N ASN A 508 -12.55 -8.75 9.98
CA ASN A 508 -12.16 -9.35 8.72
C ASN A 508 -13.15 -9.05 7.58
N ILE A 509 -14.40 -8.72 7.91
CA ILE A 509 -15.39 -8.30 6.92
C ILE A 509 -15.96 -6.96 7.35
N ARG A 510 -15.81 -5.97 6.48
CA ARG A 510 -16.27 -4.61 6.70
C ARG A 510 -17.09 -4.13 5.52
N LEU A 511 -18.28 -3.64 5.78
CA LEU A 511 -19.06 -2.83 4.84
C LEU A 511 -18.89 -1.37 5.21
N ASN A 512 -18.50 -0.56 4.26
CA ASN A 512 -18.24 0.86 4.44
C ASN A 512 -19.18 1.66 3.53
N THR A 513 -19.77 2.72 4.06
CA THR A 513 -20.51 3.74 3.28
C THR A 513 -19.97 5.09 3.66
N GLN A 514 -19.63 5.92 2.68
CA GLN A 514 -19.06 7.23 2.95
C GLN A 514 -19.46 8.28 1.91
N LEU A 515 -19.44 9.52 2.37
CA LEU A 515 -19.53 10.72 1.56
C LEU A 515 -18.30 11.59 1.84
N ILE A 516 -17.62 12.03 0.79
CA ILE A 516 -16.49 12.94 0.84
C ILE A 516 -16.88 14.20 0.06
N SER A 517 -16.60 15.36 0.61
CA SER A 517 -16.62 16.64 -0.12
C SER A 517 -15.19 17.06 -0.36
N ALA A 518 -14.72 16.95 -1.59
CA ALA A 518 -13.38 17.35 -2.01
C ALA A 518 -13.40 18.73 -2.65
N ASP A 519 -12.35 19.51 -2.43
CA ASP A 519 -12.14 20.82 -3.05
C ASP A 519 -10.70 20.90 -3.57
N HIS A 520 -10.54 21.03 -4.90
CA HIS A 520 -9.27 21.15 -5.62
C HIS A 520 -8.26 20.04 -5.28
N SER A 521 -8.65 18.76 -5.49
CA SER A 521 -7.78 17.63 -5.16
C SER A 521 -6.40 17.72 -5.83
N PRO A 522 -5.29 17.69 -5.09
CA PRO A 522 -3.94 17.59 -5.64
C PRO A 522 -3.53 16.14 -5.92
N VAL A 523 -4.35 15.19 -5.49
CA VAL A 523 -4.12 13.76 -5.66
C VAL A 523 -4.74 13.30 -6.96
N ASN A 524 -3.98 12.52 -7.73
CA ASN A 524 -4.46 11.83 -8.90
C ASN A 524 -4.11 10.35 -8.79
N SER A 525 -4.97 9.61 -8.12
CA SER A 525 -4.77 8.20 -7.81
C SER A 525 -5.95 7.36 -8.28
N THR A 526 -5.70 6.46 -9.22
CA THR A 526 -6.69 5.47 -9.67
C THR A 526 -7.06 4.48 -8.56
N PHE A 527 -6.18 4.30 -7.57
CA PHE A 527 -6.41 3.40 -6.44
C PHE A 527 -7.22 4.04 -5.29
N GLY A 528 -7.23 5.37 -5.21
CA GLY A 528 -7.91 6.12 -4.17
C GLY A 528 -9.30 6.60 -4.59
N PHE A 529 -9.72 7.68 -3.95
CA PHE A 529 -10.99 8.36 -4.23
C PHE A 529 -10.82 9.60 -5.08
N TYR A 530 -9.58 10.07 -5.27
CA TYR A 530 -9.30 11.40 -5.75
C TYR A 530 -8.71 11.34 -7.14
N ILE A 531 -9.24 12.18 -8.02
CA ILE A 531 -8.59 12.53 -9.28
C ILE A 531 -8.10 13.97 -9.21
N GLY A 532 -7.06 14.28 -9.99
CA GLY A 532 -6.46 15.61 -9.98
C GLY A 532 -7.44 16.71 -10.30
N HIS A 533 -7.37 17.82 -9.58
CA HIS A 533 -8.21 19.01 -9.68
C HIS A 533 -9.70 18.82 -9.35
N GLN A 534 -10.15 17.62 -8.97
CA GLN A 534 -11.55 17.36 -8.69
C GLN A 534 -12.07 18.26 -7.56
N THR A 535 -13.24 18.87 -7.79
CA THR A 535 -14.04 19.57 -6.78
C THR A 535 -15.46 19.02 -6.80
N GLY A 536 -16.00 18.65 -5.62
CA GLY A 536 -17.38 18.16 -5.49
C GLY A 536 -17.51 16.96 -4.56
N PRO A 537 -18.73 16.44 -4.42
CA PRO A 537 -18.99 15.29 -3.58
C PRO A 537 -18.54 13.97 -4.25
N ILE A 538 -18.07 13.05 -3.42
CA ILE A 538 -17.69 11.68 -3.80
C ILE A 538 -18.47 10.74 -2.89
N PHE A 539 -19.32 9.91 -3.47
CA PHE A 539 -20.05 8.88 -2.75
C PHE A 539 -19.43 7.51 -3.01
N SER A 540 -19.35 6.69 -1.98
CA SER A 540 -18.83 5.33 -2.10
C SER A 540 -19.54 4.37 -1.14
N ILE A 541 -19.82 3.18 -1.65
CA ILE A 541 -20.18 2.00 -0.85
C ILE A 541 -19.18 0.91 -1.19
N GLY A 542 -18.55 0.33 -0.16
CA GLY A 542 -17.54 -0.69 -0.37
C GLY A 542 -17.60 -1.83 0.64
N MET A 543 -17.04 -2.95 0.24
CA MET A 543 -16.84 -4.13 1.08
C MET A 543 -15.38 -4.52 1.05
N THR A 544 -14.85 -4.83 2.22
CA THR A 544 -13.51 -5.43 2.38
C THR A 544 -13.66 -6.75 3.09
N ALA A 545 -13.05 -7.80 2.56
CA ALA A 545 -13.00 -9.14 3.16
C ALA A 545 -11.55 -9.61 3.26
N LEU A 546 -11.17 -10.06 4.45
CA LEU A 546 -9.86 -10.64 4.77
C LEU A 546 -10.03 -12.10 5.17
N TYR A 547 -9.06 -12.96 4.83
CA TYR A 547 -9.05 -14.38 5.22
C TYR A 547 -7.63 -14.84 5.54
#